data_0dddae59c98a6c6e59038b5aca02f7a1
#
_entry.id   0dddae59c98a6c6e59038b5aca02f7a1
#
_cell.length_a   1.000
_cell.length_b   1.000
_cell.length_c   1.000
_cell.angle_alpha   90.00
_cell.angle_beta   90.00
_cell.angle_gamma   90.00
#
_symmetry.space_group_name_H-M   'P 1'
#
loop_
_entity.id
_entity.type
_entity.pdbx_description
1 polymer ?
#
loop_
_entity_poly.entity_id
_entity_poly.type
_entity_poly.pdbx_seq_one_letter_code
_entity_poly.pdbx_strand_id
1 'polypeptide(L)'
;MTTWTLASARTPGGLTVAKMRITTPPPPLDEAGVHPGRDWFTVLTGTAALRLGERLVLVEQGNAAEFSTMIPHAIGTHGPGPVEVLTILTAEGRRAHG
;
A
#
# COMPACT_ATOMS: atom_id res chain seq x y z
N MET A 1 -3.40 5.02 -11.01
CA MET A 1 -2.36 5.10 -9.96
C MET A 1 -1.00 5.30 -10.59
N THR A 2 -0.22 6.19 -10.04
CA THR A 2 1.14 6.45 -10.52
C THR A 2 2.14 6.04 -9.45
N THR A 3 3.19 5.33 -9.84
CA THR A 3 4.19 4.83 -8.91
C THR A 3 5.58 5.32 -9.32
N TRP A 4 6.33 5.85 -8.35
CA TRP A 4 7.74 6.22 -8.53
C TRP A 4 8.58 5.33 -7.62
N THR A 5 9.46 4.51 -8.19
CA THR A 5 10.39 3.70 -7.41
C THR A 5 11.56 4.57 -6.98
N LEU A 6 11.72 4.73 -5.67
CA LEU A 6 12.77 5.57 -5.09
C LEU A 6 14.02 4.78 -4.76
N ALA A 7 13.86 3.53 -4.37
CA ALA A 7 14.97 2.62 -4.08
C ALA A 7 14.50 1.19 -4.33
N SER A 8 15.39 0.36 -4.87
CA SER A 8 15.08 -1.03 -5.15
C SER A 8 16.32 -1.88 -4.87
N ALA A 9 16.18 -2.85 -3.96
CA ALA A 9 17.24 -3.80 -3.69
C ALA A 9 16.96 -5.12 -4.42
N ARG A 10 17.98 -5.64 -5.11
CA ARG A 10 17.87 -6.86 -5.91
C ARG A 10 18.26 -8.11 -5.16
N THR A 11 18.81 -7.94 -3.95
CA THR A 11 19.24 -9.07 -3.11
C THR A 11 18.04 -9.65 -2.36
N PRO A 12 18.04 -10.97 -2.06
CA PRO A 12 17.01 -11.56 -1.21
C PRO A 12 16.93 -10.82 0.14
N GLY A 13 15.69 -10.56 0.59
CA GLY A 13 15.46 -9.79 1.80
C GLY A 13 15.61 -8.28 1.64
N GLY A 14 15.90 -7.80 0.43
CA GLY A 14 16.01 -6.39 0.14
C GLY A 14 14.67 -5.67 0.17
N LEU A 15 14.73 -4.34 0.29
CA LEU A 15 13.55 -3.50 0.37
C LEU A 15 13.37 -2.70 -0.92
N THR A 16 12.13 -2.53 -1.31
CA THR A 16 11.76 -1.58 -2.35
C THR A 16 11.01 -0.44 -1.68
N VAL A 17 11.44 0.79 -1.96
CA VAL A 17 10.78 2.00 -1.47
C VAL A 17 10.17 2.71 -2.66
N ALA A 18 8.88 3.01 -2.59
CA ALA A 18 8.18 3.65 -3.70
C ALA A 18 7.22 4.70 -3.17
N LYS A 19 7.06 5.77 -3.96
CA LYS A 19 6.02 6.75 -3.77
C LYS A 19 4.89 6.43 -4.72
N MET A 20 3.65 6.46 -4.23
CA MET A 20 2.47 6.18 -5.05
C MET A 20 1.46 7.30 -4.91
N ARG A 21 0.88 7.69 -6.04
CA ARG A 21 -0.26 8.59 -6.07
C ARG A 21 -1.48 7.79 -6.49
N ILE A 22 -2.49 7.78 -5.66
CA ILE A 22 -3.70 7.00 -5.85
C ILE A 22 -4.87 7.97 -5.99
N THR A 23 -5.71 7.75 -7.00
CA THR A 23 -6.80 8.67 -7.33
C THR A 23 -8.18 8.02 -7.22
N THR A 24 -8.24 6.75 -6.85
CA THR A 24 -9.50 5.99 -6.77
C THR A 24 -9.68 5.39 -5.39
N PRO A 25 -10.93 5.16 -4.96
CA PRO A 25 -11.20 4.43 -3.72
C PRO A 25 -10.62 3.00 -3.79
N PRO A 26 -10.44 2.34 -2.64
CA PRO A 26 -9.96 0.97 -2.66
C PRO A 26 -10.98 0.06 -3.36
N PRO A 27 -10.52 -0.92 -4.14
CA PRO A 27 -11.43 -1.88 -4.77
C PRO A 27 -12.18 -2.70 -3.72
N PRO A 28 -13.29 -3.35 -4.12
CA PRO A 28 -14.04 -4.23 -3.21
C PRO A 28 -13.19 -5.39 -2.68
N LEU A 29 -13.64 -5.99 -1.59
CA LEU A 29 -12.91 -7.08 -0.93
C LEU A 29 -12.60 -8.25 -1.86
N ASP A 30 -13.50 -8.59 -2.77
CA ASP A 30 -13.30 -9.70 -3.72
C ASP A 30 -12.22 -9.41 -4.77
N GLU A 31 -11.80 -8.15 -4.89
CA GLU A 31 -10.70 -7.76 -5.79
C GLU A 31 -9.42 -7.44 -5.02
N ALA A 32 -9.43 -7.62 -3.70
CA ALA A 32 -8.26 -7.34 -2.87
C ALA A 32 -7.18 -8.40 -3.07
N GLY A 33 -5.91 -7.98 -2.99
CA GLY A 33 -4.78 -8.87 -3.16
C GLY A 33 -4.40 -9.63 -1.90
N VAL A 34 -3.78 -10.79 -2.10
CA VAL A 34 -3.18 -11.58 -1.02
C VAL A 34 -1.84 -12.10 -1.52
N HIS A 35 -0.80 -11.93 -0.72
CA HIS A 35 0.53 -12.45 -1.05
C HIS A 35 1.37 -12.57 0.23
N PRO A 36 2.40 -13.44 0.25
CA PRO A 36 3.27 -13.55 1.42
C PRO A 36 4.06 -12.27 1.68
N GLY A 37 4.25 -11.93 2.94
CA GLY A 37 5.06 -10.81 3.36
C GLY A 37 4.32 -9.80 4.22
N ARG A 38 4.92 -8.63 4.34
CA ARG A 38 4.34 -7.50 5.05
C ARG A 38 4.58 -6.23 4.25
N ASP A 39 3.60 -5.36 4.28
CA ASP A 39 3.70 -4.05 3.65
C ASP A 39 3.60 -2.96 4.73
N TRP A 40 4.27 -1.86 4.46
CA TRP A 40 4.23 -0.68 5.30
C TRP A 40 4.06 0.54 4.40
N PHE A 41 3.26 1.49 4.83
CA PHE A 41 3.20 2.78 4.14
C PHE A 41 2.92 3.90 5.12
N THR A 42 3.31 5.11 4.73
CA THR A 42 2.92 6.35 5.42
C THR A 42 2.25 7.29 4.43
N VAL A 43 1.29 8.06 4.92
CA VAL A 43 0.55 8.99 4.07
C VAL A 43 1.29 10.32 4.04
N LEU A 44 1.68 10.75 2.85
CA LEU A 44 2.36 12.02 2.62
C LEU A 44 1.36 13.16 2.47
N THR A 45 0.30 12.95 1.72
CA THR A 45 -0.79 13.93 1.54
C THR A 45 -2.11 13.21 1.39
N GLY A 46 -3.18 13.82 1.87
CA GLY A 46 -4.53 13.28 1.78
C GLY A 46 -4.83 12.28 2.90
N THR A 47 -5.87 11.51 2.70
CA THR A 47 -6.27 10.43 3.63
C THR A 47 -6.42 9.15 2.83
N ALA A 48 -5.74 8.10 3.26
CA ALA A 48 -5.83 6.79 2.64
C ALA A 48 -6.93 5.96 3.29
N ALA A 49 -7.62 5.18 2.48
CA ALA A 49 -8.52 4.13 2.94
C ALA A 49 -7.83 2.79 2.70
N LEU A 50 -7.52 2.08 3.77
CA LEU A 50 -6.88 0.77 3.72
C LEU A 50 -7.92 -0.31 4.05
N ARG A 51 -8.19 -1.16 3.08
CA ARG A 51 -9.06 -2.33 3.29
C ARG A 51 -8.19 -3.48 3.79
N LEU A 52 -8.56 -4.01 4.96
CA LEU A 52 -7.91 -5.19 5.56
C LEU A 52 -9.00 -6.21 5.89
N GLY A 53 -9.17 -7.22 5.03
CA GLY A 53 -10.29 -8.13 5.14
C GLY A 53 -11.59 -7.33 5.02
N GLU A 54 -12.48 -7.50 5.96
CA GLU A 54 -13.76 -6.77 5.98
C GLU A 54 -13.66 -5.39 6.64
N ARG A 55 -12.50 -5.03 7.18
CA ARG A 55 -12.30 -3.76 7.86
C ARG A 55 -11.82 -2.69 6.88
N LEU A 56 -12.26 -1.48 7.10
CA LEU A 56 -11.75 -0.31 6.39
C LEU A 56 -11.11 0.61 7.42
N VAL A 57 -9.81 0.86 7.24
CA VAL A 57 -9.02 1.67 8.16
C VAL A 57 -8.63 2.95 7.46
N LEU A 58 -8.91 4.09 8.08
CA LEU A 58 -8.47 5.38 7.54
C LEU A 58 -7.11 5.74 8.10
N VAL A 59 -6.19 6.12 7.22
CA VAL A 59 -4.84 6.52 7.60
C VAL A 59 -4.65 7.95 7.14
N GLU A 60 -4.54 8.87 8.08
CA GLU A 60 -4.42 10.28 7.79
C GLU A 60 -2.99 10.69 7.50
N GLN A 61 -2.83 11.87 6.93
CA GLN A 61 -1.52 12.43 6.62
C GLN A 61 -0.60 12.41 7.86
N GLY A 62 0.61 11.94 7.66
CA GLY A 62 1.61 11.82 8.73
C GLY A 62 1.54 10.52 9.51
N ASN A 63 0.49 9.73 9.34
CA ASN A 63 0.35 8.44 10.00
C ASN A 63 0.81 7.31 9.07
N ALA A 64 1.00 6.14 9.64
CA ALA A 64 1.48 4.97 8.92
C ALA A 64 0.68 3.73 9.29
N ALA A 65 0.76 2.72 8.44
CA ALA A 65 0.18 1.41 8.69
C ALA A 65 1.17 0.33 8.27
N GLU A 66 1.22 -0.74 9.04
CA GLU A 66 1.93 -1.97 8.70
C GLU A 66 0.96 -3.12 8.85
N PHE A 67 0.97 -4.04 7.89
CA PHE A 67 0.01 -5.15 7.90
C PHE A 67 0.59 -6.37 7.20
N SER A 68 0.04 -7.54 7.56
CA SER A 68 0.36 -8.78 6.88
C SER A 68 -0.34 -8.80 5.52
N THR A 69 0.41 -9.05 4.46
CA THR A 69 -0.15 -9.14 3.12
C THR A 69 -0.87 -10.46 2.85
N MET A 70 -0.87 -11.37 3.83
CA MET A 70 -1.70 -12.58 3.79
C MET A 70 -3.17 -12.28 4.04
N ILE A 71 -3.49 -11.12 4.62
CA ILE A 71 -4.86 -10.64 4.75
C ILE A 71 -5.26 -9.98 3.43
N PRO A 72 -6.42 -10.30 2.84
CA PRO A 72 -6.87 -9.59 1.65
C PRO A 72 -6.86 -8.09 1.89
N HIS A 73 -6.17 -7.34 1.02
CA HIS A 73 -5.91 -5.92 1.27
C HIS A 73 -5.99 -5.10 -0.02
N ALA A 74 -6.35 -3.86 0.13
CA ALA A 74 -6.36 -2.88 -0.95
C ALA A 74 -6.24 -1.49 -0.34
N ILE A 75 -5.65 -0.57 -1.10
CA ILE A 75 -5.48 0.81 -0.67
C ILE A 75 -6.09 1.74 -1.71
N GLY A 76 -6.68 2.82 -1.24
CA GLY A 76 -7.26 3.84 -2.12
C GLY A 76 -7.46 5.15 -1.42
N THR A 77 -8.22 6.03 -2.05
CA THR A 77 -8.55 7.33 -1.48
C THR A 77 -9.74 7.25 -0.53
N HIS A 78 -9.77 8.18 0.41
CA HIS A 78 -10.94 8.47 1.21
C HIS A 78 -11.28 9.95 0.99
N GLY A 79 -12.47 10.19 0.47
CA GLY A 79 -12.91 11.55 0.16
C GLY A 79 -12.42 12.01 -1.23
N PRO A 80 -12.68 13.27 -1.57
CA PRO A 80 -12.27 13.82 -2.86
C PRO A 80 -10.77 14.10 -2.86
N GLY A 81 -10.17 13.98 -4.02
CA GLY A 81 -8.76 14.27 -4.21
C GLY A 81 -7.87 13.06 -4.03
N PRO A 82 -6.63 13.17 -4.52
CA PRO A 82 -5.69 12.08 -4.48
C PRO A 82 -5.08 11.88 -3.09
N VAL A 83 -4.54 10.69 -2.86
CA VAL A 83 -3.68 10.42 -1.73
C VAL A 83 -2.29 10.06 -2.25
N GLU A 84 -1.26 10.58 -1.59
CA GLU A 84 0.12 10.20 -1.87
C GLU A 84 0.68 9.47 -0.67
N VAL A 85 1.29 8.33 -0.93
CA VAL A 85 1.87 7.46 0.11
C VAL A 85 3.31 7.12 -0.24
N LEU A 86 4.11 6.90 0.80
CA LEU A 86 5.42 6.30 0.69
C LEU A 86 5.30 4.88 1.21
N THR A 87 5.62 3.89 0.37
CA THR A 87 5.46 2.49 0.72
C THR A 87 6.81 1.77 0.73
N ILE A 88 6.93 0.82 1.65
CA ILE A 88 8.09 -0.06 1.74
C ILE A 88 7.60 -1.49 1.59
N LEU A 89 8.14 -2.18 0.61
CA LEU A 89 7.76 -3.56 0.29
C LEU A 89 8.96 -4.47 0.54
N THR A 90 8.68 -5.62 1.14
CA THR A 90 9.71 -6.66 1.27
C THR A 90 9.93 -7.34 -0.08
N ALA A 91 11.05 -8.05 -0.24
CA ALA A 91 11.33 -8.76 -1.47
C ALA A 91 10.25 -9.80 -1.80
N GLU A 92 9.68 -10.46 -0.80
CA GLU A 92 8.60 -11.43 -0.99
C GLU A 92 7.34 -10.77 -1.49
N GLY A 93 6.91 -9.66 -0.86
CA GLY A 93 5.75 -8.89 -1.31
C GLY A 93 5.92 -8.38 -2.73
N ARG A 94 7.12 -7.88 -3.07
CA ARG A 94 7.42 -7.41 -4.40
C ARG A 94 7.31 -8.52 -5.45
N ARG A 95 7.80 -9.73 -5.15
CA ARG A 95 7.70 -10.86 -6.08
C ARG A 95 6.25 -11.26 -6.33
N ALA A 96 5.41 -11.19 -5.32
CA ALA A 96 3.99 -11.51 -5.46
C ALA A 96 3.25 -10.48 -6.32
N HIS A 97 3.72 -9.25 -6.34
CA HIS A 97 3.15 -8.18 -7.17
C HIS A 97 3.72 -8.17 -8.58
N GLY A 98 4.88 -8.68 -8.75
CA GLY A 98 5.58 -8.62 -10.01
C GLY A 98 5.84 -9.92 -10.62
#